data_f30548e898b0dd3689d9959b11528ee9
#
_entry.id   f30548e898b0dd3689d9959b11528ee9
#
_cell.length_a   1.000
_cell.length_b   1.000
_cell.length_c   1.000
_cell.angle_alpha   90.00
_cell.angle_beta   90.00
_cell.angle_gamma   90.00
#
_symmetry.space_group_name_H-M   'P 1'
#
loop_
_entity.id
_entity.type
_entity.pdbx_description
1 polymer ?
#
loop_
_entity_poly.entity_id
_entity_poly.type
_entity_poly.pdbx_seq_one_letter_code
_entity_poly.pdbx_strand_id
1 'polypeptide(L)'
;MYKRQIVYSTIKDEWKYLFQLYDMPLNQAIELIGSIAVNLGLKISLFFLVIAFADFAYQKYKFNKDIKMTKQEVKDEYKNAEGDPQIKGKIRQKMREVSQRRMMQDLTQADVVITNPTHFAVAIKYTPEAHSAPVVVAKGADYLAQKIKGIARENGIEIVENKPLARMLYANVDVGQEVPPELYQAVAEVLAMVYKMQGKL
;
A
#
# COMPACT_ATOMS: atom_id res chain seq x y z
N MET A 1 -11.91 -54.64 -2.66
CA MET A 1 -11.51 -56.03 -2.97
C MET A 1 -10.38 -56.56 -2.06
N TYR A 2 -9.32 -55.83 -1.83
CA TYR A 2 -8.14 -56.30 -1.06
C TYR A 2 -8.41 -56.70 0.42
N LYS A 3 -9.33 -56.00 1.11
CA LYS A 3 -9.69 -56.34 2.51
C LYS A 3 -10.17 -57.78 2.69
N ARG A 4 -11.02 -58.26 1.78
CA ARG A 4 -11.50 -59.65 1.78
C ARG A 4 -10.41 -60.66 1.49
N GLN A 5 -9.44 -60.29 0.66
CA GLN A 5 -8.35 -61.18 0.22
C GLN A 5 -7.35 -61.42 1.35
N ILE A 6 -7.03 -60.40 2.17
CA ILE A 6 -6.15 -60.54 3.33
C ILE A 6 -6.81 -61.45 4.39
N VAL A 7 -8.10 -61.19 4.72
CA VAL A 7 -8.85 -62.03 5.66
C VAL A 7 -8.92 -63.45 5.16
N TYR A 8 -9.26 -63.65 3.88
CA TYR A 8 -9.31 -64.96 3.25
C TYR A 8 -7.98 -65.73 3.28
N SER A 9 -6.88 -65.05 2.91
CA SER A 9 -5.52 -65.63 2.97
C SER A 9 -5.17 -66.05 4.40
N THR A 10 -5.40 -65.21 5.39
CA THR A 10 -5.09 -65.50 6.80
C THR A 10 -5.93 -66.66 7.31
N ILE A 11 -7.23 -66.67 7.04
CA ILE A 11 -8.11 -67.79 7.42
C ILE A 11 -7.69 -69.08 6.74
N LYS A 12 -7.26 -69.05 5.45
CA LYS A 12 -6.81 -70.20 4.69
C LYS A 12 -5.53 -70.80 5.28
N ASP A 13 -4.61 -69.97 5.74
CA ASP A 13 -3.36 -70.42 6.35
C ASP A 13 -3.59 -71.04 7.74
N GLU A 14 -4.55 -70.48 8.51
CA GLU A 14 -4.89 -70.90 9.87
C GLU A 14 -5.94 -72.03 9.88
N TRP A 15 -6.54 -72.36 8.72
CA TRP A 15 -7.59 -73.39 8.62
C TRP A 15 -7.17 -74.75 9.14
N LYS A 16 -5.91 -75.13 8.98
CA LYS A 16 -5.36 -76.40 9.44
C LYS A 16 -5.39 -76.53 10.98
N TYR A 17 -5.22 -75.40 11.67
CA TYR A 17 -5.23 -75.39 13.14
C TYR A 17 -6.64 -75.52 13.72
N LEU A 18 -7.71 -75.18 12.95
CA LEU A 18 -9.07 -75.36 13.37
C LEU A 18 -9.47 -76.89 13.56
N PHE A 19 -8.86 -77.72 12.76
CA PHE A 19 -9.08 -79.19 12.94
C PHE A 19 -8.39 -79.76 14.17
N GLN A 20 -7.28 -79.17 14.61
CA GLN A 20 -6.53 -79.56 15.79
C GLN A 20 -7.26 -79.18 17.10
N LEU A 21 -8.17 -78.19 17.04
CA LEU A 21 -8.94 -77.78 18.22
C LEU A 21 -9.79 -78.88 18.81
N TYR A 22 -10.15 -79.86 18.02
CA TYR A 22 -10.99 -80.97 18.49
C TYR A 22 -10.26 -81.97 19.46
N ASP A 23 -8.95 -82.12 19.26
CA ASP A 23 -8.10 -83.03 20.04
C ASP A 23 -7.29 -82.37 21.15
N MET A 24 -7.44 -81.03 21.33
CA MET A 24 -6.63 -80.22 22.28
C MET A 24 -7.37 -80.04 23.62
N PRO A 25 -6.62 -79.99 24.75
CA PRO A 25 -7.13 -79.50 26.01
C PRO A 25 -7.67 -78.10 25.94
N LEU A 26 -8.72 -77.76 26.71
CA LEU A 26 -9.39 -76.49 26.68
C LEU A 26 -8.39 -75.23 26.78
N ASN A 27 -7.43 -75.34 27.68
CA ASN A 27 -6.46 -74.24 27.89
C ASN A 27 -5.61 -73.99 26.68
N GLN A 28 -5.16 -75.00 25.96
CA GLN A 28 -4.38 -74.82 24.72
C GLN A 28 -5.25 -74.34 23.57
N ALA A 29 -6.54 -74.74 23.53
CA ALA A 29 -7.47 -74.22 22.53
C ALA A 29 -7.71 -72.69 22.68
N ILE A 30 -7.85 -72.21 23.93
CA ILE A 30 -8.02 -70.79 24.23
C ILE A 30 -6.76 -69.97 23.82
N GLU A 31 -5.60 -70.53 24.16
CA GLU A 31 -4.32 -69.87 23.80
C GLU A 31 -4.14 -69.81 22.27
N LEU A 32 -4.47 -70.86 21.55
CA LEU A 32 -4.41 -70.90 20.10
C LEU A 32 -5.36 -69.89 19.45
N ILE A 33 -6.62 -69.86 19.89
CA ILE A 33 -7.61 -68.90 19.38
C ILE A 33 -7.16 -67.45 19.67
N GLY A 34 -6.66 -67.18 20.87
CA GLY A 34 -6.15 -65.88 21.26
C GLY A 34 -4.98 -65.43 20.41
N SER A 35 -4.02 -66.34 20.16
CA SER A 35 -2.86 -66.05 19.33
C SER A 35 -3.24 -65.75 17.86
N ILE A 36 -4.17 -66.52 17.31
CA ILE A 36 -4.70 -66.29 15.94
C ILE A 36 -5.37 -64.92 15.87
N ALA A 37 -6.21 -64.59 16.84
CA ALA A 37 -6.92 -63.31 16.88
C ALA A 37 -5.95 -62.11 16.96
N VAL A 38 -4.93 -62.19 17.83
CA VAL A 38 -3.90 -61.14 17.97
C VAL A 38 -3.08 -61.02 16.70
N ASN A 39 -2.61 -62.12 16.13
CA ASN A 39 -1.84 -62.11 14.90
C ASN A 39 -2.63 -61.54 13.73
N LEU A 40 -3.91 -61.88 13.60
CA LEU A 40 -4.79 -61.32 12.59
C LEU A 40 -4.94 -59.78 12.78
N GLY A 41 -5.17 -59.34 14.04
CA GLY A 41 -5.24 -57.92 14.39
C GLY A 41 -3.99 -57.15 14.03
N LEU A 42 -2.81 -57.72 14.35
CA LEU A 42 -1.51 -57.11 14.02
C LEU A 42 -1.28 -57.03 12.51
N LYS A 43 -1.57 -58.09 11.75
CA LYS A 43 -1.46 -58.08 10.28
C LYS A 43 -2.35 -57.00 9.65
N ILE A 44 -3.60 -56.90 10.10
CA ILE A 44 -4.55 -55.90 9.61
C ILE A 44 -4.06 -54.48 9.97
N SER A 45 -3.61 -54.29 11.22
CA SER A 45 -3.09 -52.99 11.67
C SER A 45 -1.88 -52.53 10.87
N LEU A 46 -0.93 -53.43 10.63
CA LEU A 46 0.25 -53.15 9.81
C LEU A 46 -0.13 -52.75 8.39
N PHE A 47 -1.10 -53.44 7.77
CA PHE A 47 -1.58 -53.10 6.44
C PHE A 47 -2.21 -51.69 6.40
N PHE A 48 -3.05 -51.36 7.39
CA PHE A 48 -3.64 -50.03 7.48
C PHE A 48 -2.59 -48.96 7.76
N LEU A 49 -1.56 -49.27 8.54
CA LEU A 49 -0.46 -48.34 8.79
C LEU A 49 0.28 -47.95 7.50
N VAL A 50 0.54 -48.91 6.60
CA VAL A 50 1.14 -48.65 5.30
C VAL A 50 0.24 -47.74 4.44
N ILE A 51 -1.08 -48.05 4.42
CA ILE A 51 -2.03 -47.20 3.67
C ILE A 51 -2.10 -45.79 4.27
N ALA A 52 -2.16 -45.66 5.60
CA ALA A 52 -2.20 -44.35 6.27
C ALA A 52 -0.95 -43.54 5.98
N PHE A 53 0.23 -44.17 5.95
CA PHE A 53 1.47 -43.48 5.59
C PHE A 53 1.46 -42.98 4.15
N ALA A 54 0.97 -43.82 3.21
CA ALA A 54 0.86 -43.43 1.80
C ALA A 54 -0.14 -42.27 1.61
N ASP A 55 -1.29 -42.34 2.30
CA ASP A 55 -2.30 -41.26 2.28
C ASP A 55 -1.77 -39.96 2.89
N PHE A 56 -1.08 -40.03 4.03
CA PHE A 56 -0.43 -38.88 4.63
C PHE A 56 0.60 -38.23 3.68
N ALA A 57 1.43 -39.05 3.02
CA ALA A 57 2.42 -38.53 2.08
C ALA A 57 1.75 -37.84 0.87
N TYR A 58 0.67 -38.42 0.36
CA TYR A 58 -0.11 -37.85 -0.74
C TYR A 58 -0.79 -36.53 -0.31
N GLN A 59 -1.45 -36.50 0.84
CA GLN A 59 -2.10 -35.28 1.36
C GLN A 59 -1.08 -34.18 1.60
N LYS A 60 0.07 -34.49 2.18
CA LYS A 60 1.16 -33.53 2.38
C LYS A 60 1.68 -32.97 1.05
N TYR A 61 1.86 -33.82 0.05
CA TYR A 61 2.27 -33.37 -1.30
C TYR A 61 1.24 -32.46 -1.93
N LYS A 62 -0.05 -32.86 -1.88
CA LYS A 62 -1.16 -32.06 -2.42
C LYS A 62 -1.27 -30.71 -1.70
N PHE A 63 -1.25 -30.69 -0.38
CA PHE A 63 -1.28 -29.48 0.42
C PHE A 63 -0.15 -28.51 0.06
N ASN A 64 1.08 -29.01 -0.03
CA ASN A 64 2.23 -28.20 -0.43
C ASN A 64 2.11 -27.65 -1.86
N LYS A 65 1.42 -28.35 -2.75
CA LYS A 65 1.15 -27.89 -4.11
C LYS A 65 0.08 -26.79 -4.13
N ASP A 66 -0.98 -26.97 -3.35
CA ASP A 66 -2.13 -26.07 -3.32
C ASP A 66 -1.81 -24.73 -2.63
N ILE A 67 -0.85 -24.73 -1.67
CA ILE A 67 -0.37 -23.49 -1.01
C ILE A 67 0.56 -22.67 -1.91
N LYS A 68 1.17 -23.27 -2.94
CA LYS A 68 2.08 -22.53 -3.83
C LYS A 68 1.29 -21.58 -4.70
N MET A 69 1.50 -20.29 -4.48
CA MET A 69 0.95 -19.24 -5.31
C MET A 69 1.62 -19.24 -6.70
N THR A 70 0.83 -18.98 -7.71
CA THR A 70 1.33 -18.73 -9.05
C THR A 70 2.04 -17.37 -9.10
N LYS A 71 2.92 -17.16 -10.10
CA LYS A 71 3.58 -15.85 -10.29
C LYS A 71 2.57 -14.71 -10.47
N GLN A 72 1.41 -15.02 -11.03
CA GLN A 72 0.35 -14.03 -11.24
C GLN A 72 -0.33 -13.66 -9.92
N GLU A 73 -0.69 -14.65 -9.10
CA GLU A 73 -1.29 -14.43 -7.77
C GLU A 73 -0.38 -13.61 -6.86
N VAL A 74 0.93 -13.91 -6.84
CA VAL A 74 1.94 -13.12 -6.09
C VAL A 74 1.96 -11.67 -6.57
N LYS A 75 1.90 -11.44 -7.90
CA LYS A 75 1.88 -10.09 -8.46
C LYS A 75 0.60 -9.32 -8.11
N ASP A 76 -0.53 -10.02 -8.11
CA ASP A 76 -1.81 -9.41 -7.78
C ASP A 76 -1.94 -9.14 -6.28
N GLU A 77 -1.42 -10.03 -5.43
CA GLU A 77 -1.32 -9.80 -3.98
C GLU A 77 -0.41 -8.60 -3.65
N TYR A 78 0.74 -8.48 -4.33
CA TYR A 78 1.64 -7.35 -4.17
C TYR A 78 0.97 -6.02 -4.56
N LYS A 79 0.22 -6.01 -5.68
CA LYS A 79 -0.57 -4.84 -6.08
C LYS A 79 -1.67 -4.48 -5.07
N ASN A 80 -2.32 -5.50 -4.50
CA ASN A 80 -3.37 -5.28 -3.51
C ASN A 80 -2.81 -4.77 -2.17
N ALA A 81 -1.63 -5.26 -1.75
CA ALA A 81 -0.98 -4.84 -0.51
C ALA A 81 -0.36 -3.44 -0.60
N GLU A 82 0.34 -3.12 -1.68
CA GLU A 82 1.04 -1.83 -1.85
C GLU A 82 0.24 -0.79 -2.63
N GLY A 83 -0.85 -1.19 -3.25
CA GLY A 83 -1.65 -0.38 -4.17
C GLY A 83 -1.04 -0.32 -5.58
N ASP A 84 -1.89 -0.15 -6.57
CA ASP A 84 -1.46 -0.03 -7.96
C ASP A 84 -0.66 1.27 -8.16
N PRO A 85 0.59 1.22 -8.67
CA PRO A 85 1.41 2.40 -8.95
C PRO A 85 0.72 3.41 -9.86
N GLN A 86 -0.12 2.94 -10.81
CA GLN A 86 -0.90 3.81 -11.70
C GLN A 86 -1.97 4.60 -10.92
N ILE A 87 -2.63 3.96 -9.95
CA ILE A 87 -3.62 4.62 -9.10
C ILE A 87 -2.93 5.66 -8.23
N LYS A 88 -1.80 5.31 -7.59
CA LYS A 88 -0.99 6.27 -6.82
C LYS A 88 -0.55 7.47 -7.68
N GLY A 89 -0.15 7.22 -8.92
CA GLY A 89 0.19 8.27 -9.89
C GLY A 89 -0.98 9.21 -10.17
N LYS A 90 -2.15 8.65 -10.47
CA LYS A 90 -3.38 9.44 -10.72
C LYS A 90 -3.82 10.25 -9.49
N ILE A 91 -3.76 9.66 -8.29
CA ILE A 91 -4.07 10.39 -7.05
C ILE A 91 -3.13 11.56 -6.87
N ARG A 92 -1.82 11.36 -7.04
CA ARG A 92 -0.81 12.44 -6.92
C ARG A 92 -1.03 13.55 -7.95
N GLN A 93 -1.38 13.18 -9.18
CA GLN A 93 -1.72 14.15 -10.22
C GLN A 93 -2.97 14.97 -9.84
N LYS A 94 -4.02 14.30 -9.39
CA LYS A 94 -5.25 14.98 -8.92
C LYS A 94 -5.01 15.90 -7.74
N MET A 95 -4.20 15.47 -6.79
CA MET A 95 -3.81 16.34 -5.66
C MET A 95 -3.10 17.61 -6.13
N ARG A 96 -2.18 17.50 -7.10
CA ARG A 96 -1.51 18.67 -7.70
C ARG A 96 -2.50 19.59 -8.41
N GLU A 97 -3.41 19.07 -9.21
CA GLU A 97 -4.45 19.84 -9.90
C GLU A 97 -5.33 20.60 -8.90
N VAL A 98 -5.80 19.94 -7.83
CA VAL A 98 -6.62 20.57 -6.79
C VAL A 98 -5.83 21.65 -6.04
N SER A 99 -4.58 21.38 -5.68
CA SER A 99 -3.70 22.33 -5.02
C SER A 99 -3.45 23.57 -5.88
N GLN A 100 -3.16 23.38 -7.17
CA GLN A 100 -3.00 24.50 -8.11
C GLN A 100 -4.29 25.32 -8.27
N ARG A 101 -5.45 24.66 -8.34
CA ARG A 101 -6.73 25.35 -8.44
C ARG A 101 -7.00 26.21 -7.20
N ARG A 102 -6.75 25.68 -6.00
CA ARG A 102 -6.88 26.43 -4.74
C ARG A 102 -5.91 27.63 -4.73
N MET A 103 -4.65 27.40 -5.05
CA MET A 103 -3.64 28.46 -5.14
C MET A 103 -4.07 29.59 -6.09
N MET A 104 -4.71 29.26 -7.23
CA MET A 104 -5.22 30.28 -8.15
C MET A 104 -6.45 31.05 -7.61
N GLN A 105 -7.25 30.41 -6.75
CA GLN A 105 -8.34 31.10 -6.04
C GLN A 105 -7.77 32.04 -4.97
N ASP A 106 -6.79 31.61 -4.19
CA ASP A 106 -6.16 32.40 -3.15
C ASP A 106 -5.39 33.62 -3.73
N LEU A 107 -4.88 33.47 -4.97
CA LEU A 107 -4.22 34.55 -5.71
C LEU A 107 -5.09 35.81 -5.84
N THR A 108 -6.41 35.66 -6.01
CA THR A 108 -7.33 36.80 -6.15
C THR A 108 -7.38 37.71 -4.91
N GLN A 109 -6.88 37.21 -3.78
CA GLN A 109 -6.81 37.96 -2.51
C GLN A 109 -5.42 38.56 -2.23
N ALA A 110 -4.49 38.44 -3.19
CA ALA A 110 -3.13 38.98 -3.03
C ALA A 110 -3.12 40.50 -3.12
N ASP A 111 -2.22 41.15 -2.39
CA ASP A 111 -2.00 42.57 -2.43
C ASP A 111 -1.05 42.97 -3.56
N VAL A 112 -0.09 42.12 -3.87
CA VAL A 112 0.93 42.37 -4.92
C VAL A 112 1.45 41.08 -5.51
N VAL A 113 1.84 41.11 -6.77
CA VAL A 113 2.60 40.04 -7.43
C VAL A 113 4.00 40.52 -7.75
N ILE A 114 5.01 39.94 -7.13
CA ILE A 114 6.42 40.23 -7.38
C ILE A 114 6.94 39.28 -8.47
N THR A 115 7.57 39.88 -9.52
CA THR A 115 7.94 39.09 -10.70
C THR A 115 9.40 39.20 -11.07
N ASN A 116 9.93 38.12 -11.63
CA ASN A 116 11.03 38.13 -12.59
C ASN A 116 10.40 37.84 -13.97
N PRO A 117 10.36 38.79 -14.90
CA PRO A 117 9.38 38.86 -16.00
C PRO A 117 9.15 37.59 -16.80
N THR A 118 10.19 36.80 -17.05
CA THR A 118 10.12 35.59 -17.88
C THR A 118 10.08 34.29 -17.07
N HIS A 119 10.51 34.31 -15.80
CA HIS A 119 10.77 33.09 -15.06
C HIS A 119 9.87 32.87 -13.84
N PHE A 120 9.66 33.89 -13.00
CA PHE A 120 8.99 33.70 -11.72
C PHE A 120 7.90 34.73 -11.45
N ALA A 121 6.84 34.32 -10.80
CA ALA A 121 5.86 35.20 -10.20
C ALA A 121 5.51 34.68 -8.81
N VAL A 122 5.52 35.56 -7.80
CA VAL A 122 5.17 35.24 -6.42
C VAL A 122 4.16 36.27 -5.94
N ALA A 123 2.98 35.80 -5.55
CA ALA A 123 1.90 36.62 -5.03
C ALA A 123 1.96 36.64 -3.49
N ILE A 124 1.87 37.83 -2.95
CA ILE A 124 1.97 38.08 -1.52
C ILE A 124 0.70 38.75 -1.03
N LYS A 125 0.23 38.28 0.13
CA LYS A 125 -0.87 38.89 0.90
C LYS A 125 -0.36 39.29 2.27
N TYR A 126 -0.75 40.48 2.73
CA TYR A 126 -0.48 40.91 4.08
C TYR A 126 -1.77 41.29 4.80
N THR A 127 -2.05 40.60 5.89
CA THR A 127 -3.22 40.86 6.75
C THR A 127 -2.71 41.05 8.17
N PRO A 128 -2.55 42.32 8.65
CA PRO A 128 -1.96 42.63 9.96
C PRO A 128 -2.66 41.95 11.15
N GLU A 129 -3.97 41.70 11.02
CA GLU A 129 -4.78 41.08 12.06
C GLU A 129 -4.62 39.56 12.18
N ALA A 130 -4.16 38.90 11.11
CA ALA A 130 -4.07 37.42 11.03
C ALA A 130 -2.64 36.89 11.06
N HIS A 131 -1.67 37.67 10.58
CA HIS A 131 -0.29 37.23 10.42
C HIS A 131 0.69 38.29 10.88
N SER A 132 1.78 37.84 11.51
CA SER A 132 2.89 38.70 11.92
C SER A 132 3.75 39.20 10.75
N ALA A 133 3.71 38.48 9.61
CA ALA A 133 4.44 38.75 8.40
C ALA A 133 3.60 38.52 7.15
N PRO A 134 3.98 39.10 5.99
CA PRO A 134 3.33 38.81 4.72
C PRO A 134 3.43 37.32 4.36
N VAL A 135 2.37 36.76 3.74
CA VAL A 135 2.27 35.34 3.37
C VAL A 135 2.30 35.20 1.86
N VAL A 136 3.01 34.17 1.38
CA VAL A 136 3.00 33.78 -0.04
C VAL A 136 1.74 32.99 -0.34
N VAL A 137 0.80 33.56 -1.09
CA VAL A 137 -0.47 32.93 -1.46
C VAL A 137 -0.40 32.15 -2.78
N ALA A 138 0.49 32.55 -3.68
CA ALA A 138 0.75 31.81 -4.90
C ALA A 138 2.20 31.99 -5.38
N LYS A 139 2.79 30.96 -5.94
CA LYS A 139 4.08 31.03 -6.63
C LYS A 139 4.11 30.18 -7.90
N GLY A 140 4.81 30.60 -8.93
CA GLY A 140 4.91 29.85 -10.17
C GLY A 140 6.14 30.20 -10.96
N ALA A 141 6.59 29.23 -11.77
CA ALA A 141 7.65 29.41 -12.74
C ALA A 141 7.09 29.33 -14.18
N ASP A 142 7.75 29.98 -15.12
CA ASP A 142 7.50 29.92 -16.56
C ASP A 142 6.01 30.03 -16.94
N TYR A 143 5.40 28.97 -17.43
CA TYR A 143 3.99 28.95 -17.81
C TYR A 143 3.07 29.33 -16.64
N LEU A 144 3.35 28.81 -15.45
CA LEU A 144 2.54 29.09 -14.25
C LEU A 144 2.71 30.56 -13.81
N ALA A 145 3.91 31.13 -13.94
CA ALA A 145 4.15 32.55 -13.69
C ALA A 145 3.36 33.46 -14.65
N GLN A 146 3.24 33.10 -15.93
CA GLN A 146 2.42 33.83 -16.89
C GLN A 146 0.93 33.77 -16.52
N LYS A 147 0.47 32.59 -16.10
CA LYS A 147 -0.92 32.41 -15.64
C LYS A 147 -1.22 33.24 -14.38
N ILE A 148 -0.30 33.29 -13.41
CA ILE A 148 -0.43 34.11 -12.20
C ILE A 148 -0.53 35.60 -12.60
N LYS A 149 0.33 36.07 -13.50
CA LYS A 149 0.29 37.47 -14.00
C LYS A 149 -0.98 37.79 -14.76
N GLY A 150 -1.54 36.82 -15.50
CA GLY A 150 -2.82 37.01 -16.19
C GLY A 150 -3.94 37.24 -15.18
N ILE A 151 -4.09 36.32 -14.21
CA ILE A 151 -5.13 36.43 -13.18
C ILE A 151 -4.95 37.69 -12.31
N ALA A 152 -3.71 38.08 -12.02
CA ALA A 152 -3.42 39.32 -11.28
C ALA A 152 -3.94 40.56 -12.02
N ARG A 153 -3.69 40.65 -13.34
CA ARG A 153 -4.20 41.75 -14.17
C ARG A 153 -5.73 41.80 -14.24
N GLU A 154 -6.37 40.61 -14.39
CA GLU A 154 -7.83 40.50 -14.43
C GLU A 154 -8.50 40.95 -13.12
N ASN A 155 -7.81 40.80 -11.99
CA ASN A 155 -8.30 41.16 -10.65
C ASN A 155 -7.74 42.50 -10.14
N GLY A 156 -7.05 43.28 -10.97
CA GLY A 156 -6.53 44.59 -10.57
C GLY A 156 -5.41 44.52 -9.52
N ILE A 157 -4.70 43.40 -9.41
CA ILE A 157 -3.57 43.24 -8.50
C ILE A 157 -2.33 43.80 -9.15
N GLU A 158 -1.62 44.65 -8.43
CA GLU A 158 -0.37 45.31 -8.93
C GLU A 158 0.73 44.26 -9.13
N ILE A 159 1.44 44.43 -10.27
CA ILE A 159 2.56 43.56 -10.63
C ILE A 159 3.84 44.38 -10.60
N VAL A 160 4.70 44.08 -9.65
CA VAL A 160 5.98 44.75 -9.45
C VAL A 160 7.13 43.90 -9.95
N GLU A 161 7.97 44.45 -10.81
CA GLU A 161 9.17 43.77 -11.25
C GLU A 161 10.31 43.99 -10.25
N ASN A 162 10.71 42.89 -9.59
CA ASN A 162 11.89 42.83 -8.74
C ASN A 162 12.54 41.43 -8.89
N LYS A 163 13.48 41.34 -9.83
CA LYS A 163 14.12 40.06 -10.20
C LYS A 163 14.80 39.32 -9.05
N PRO A 164 15.67 40.00 -8.23
CA PRO A 164 16.32 39.31 -7.11
C PRO A 164 15.31 38.84 -6.05
N LEU A 165 14.37 39.70 -5.68
CA LEU A 165 13.37 39.38 -4.66
C LEU A 165 12.45 38.24 -5.10
N ALA A 166 11.97 38.25 -6.36
CA ALA A 166 11.15 37.19 -6.92
C ALA A 166 11.85 35.81 -6.89
N ARG A 167 13.16 35.78 -7.19
CA ARG A 167 13.97 34.54 -7.12
C ARG A 167 14.12 34.03 -5.71
N MET A 168 14.44 34.92 -4.75
CA MET A 168 14.60 34.54 -3.34
C MET A 168 13.30 34.03 -2.73
N LEU A 169 12.18 34.70 -2.96
CA LEU A 169 10.87 34.27 -2.51
C LEU A 169 10.48 32.93 -3.10
N TYR A 170 10.65 32.74 -4.41
CA TYR A 170 10.31 31.49 -5.08
C TYR A 170 11.11 30.29 -4.54
N ALA A 171 12.41 30.49 -4.29
CA ALA A 171 13.30 29.43 -3.84
C ALA A 171 13.12 29.05 -2.36
N ASN A 172 12.87 30.05 -1.50
CA ASN A 172 12.95 29.85 -0.05
C ASN A 172 11.60 29.82 0.69
N VAL A 173 10.49 30.23 0.05
CA VAL A 173 9.17 30.32 0.72
C VAL A 173 8.16 29.48 -0.02
N ASP A 174 7.50 28.58 0.68
CA ASP A 174 6.41 27.77 0.10
C ASP A 174 5.06 28.49 0.19
N VAL A 175 4.11 28.04 -0.66
CA VAL A 175 2.75 28.61 -0.66
C VAL A 175 2.10 28.34 0.70
N GLY A 176 1.52 29.39 1.28
CA GLY A 176 0.92 29.38 2.62
C GLY A 176 1.91 29.70 3.75
N GLN A 177 3.18 29.90 3.46
CA GLN A 177 4.20 30.27 4.45
C GLN A 177 4.39 31.79 4.55
N GLU A 178 4.77 32.25 5.73
CA GLU A 178 5.20 33.63 5.98
C GLU A 178 6.56 33.87 5.34
N VAL A 179 6.76 35.09 4.86
CA VAL A 179 8.05 35.57 4.36
C VAL A 179 9.07 35.52 5.49
N PRO A 180 10.29 35.00 5.27
CA PRO A 180 11.32 34.95 6.30
C PRO A 180 11.89 36.35 6.62
N PRO A 181 12.43 36.55 7.84
CA PRO A 181 12.91 37.85 8.32
C PRO A 181 13.93 38.55 7.41
N GLU A 182 14.76 37.77 6.72
CA GLU A 182 15.78 38.27 5.81
C GLU A 182 15.17 39.01 4.61
N LEU A 183 13.93 38.77 4.27
CA LEU A 183 13.22 39.36 3.12
C LEU A 183 12.18 40.41 3.55
N TYR A 184 11.96 40.63 4.87
CA TYR A 184 10.94 41.56 5.38
C TYR A 184 11.10 42.95 4.79
N GLN A 185 12.32 43.54 4.85
CA GLN A 185 12.56 44.88 4.41
C GLN A 185 12.21 45.05 2.91
N ALA A 186 12.70 44.15 2.07
CA ALA A 186 12.46 44.21 0.63
C ALA A 186 10.97 44.01 0.27
N VAL A 187 10.25 43.15 0.99
CA VAL A 187 8.80 42.93 0.77
C VAL A 187 8.02 44.14 1.29
N ALA A 188 8.38 44.70 2.45
CA ALA A 188 7.71 45.87 3.02
C ALA A 188 7.85 47.08 2.11
N GLU A 189 9.03 47.33 1.49
CA GLU A 189 9.22 48.39 0.53
C GLU A 189 8.29 48.25 -0.68
N VAL A 190 8.14 47.06 -1.21
CA VAL A 190 7.22 46.77 -2.33
C VAL A 190 5.77 47.00 -1.92
N LEU A 191 5.34 46.47 -0.76
CA LEU A 191 3.97 46.65 -0.25
C LEU A 191 3.65 48.11 0.01
N ALA A 192 4.58 48.88 0.64
CA ALA A 192 4.40 50.31 0.89
C ALA A 192 4.25 51.12 -0.43
N MET A 193 5.03 50.78 -1.46
CA MET A 193 4.91 51.37 -2.79
C MET A 193 3.53 51.09 -3.39
N VAL A 194 3.04 49.88 -3.32
CA VAL A 194 1.73 49.48 -3.85
C VAL A 194 0.59 50.15 -3.09
N TYR A 195 0.64 50.17 -1.75
CA TYR A 195 -0.41 50.82 -0.93
C TYR A 195 -0.46 52.34 -1.15
N LYS A 196 0.68 52.97 -1.36
CA LYS A 196 0.73 54.38 -1.75
C LYS A 196 0.09 54.63 -3.11
N MET A 197 0.31 53.76 -4.10
CA MET A 197 -0.34 53.86 -5.40
C MET A 197 -1.85 53.65 -5.32
N GLN A 198 -2.32 52.80 -4.40
CA GLN A 198 -3.73 52.53 -4.18
C GLN A 198 -4.42 53.55 -3.27
N GLY A 199 -3.69 54.55 -2.73
CA GLY A 199 -4.24 55.53 -1.81
C GLY A 199 -4.69 54.97 -0.46
N LYS A 200 -4.11 53.86 -0.04
CA LYS A 200 -4.40 53.20 1.24
C LYS A 200 -3.46 53.62 2.39
N LEU A 201 -2.44 54.45 2.06
CA LEU A 201 -1.50 55.08 3.02
C LEU A 201 -1.65 56.57 2.99
#